data_9b1657d72b63bc31e26f65d39fc88f38
#
_entry.id   9b1657d72b63bc31e26f65d39fc88f38
#
_cell.length_a   1.000
_cell.length_b   1.000
_cell.length_c   1.000
_cell.angle_alpha   90.00
_cell.angle_beta   90.00
_cell.angle_gamma   90.00
#
_symmetry.space_group_name_H-M   'P 1'
#
loop_
_entity.id
_entity.type
_entity.pdbx_description
1 polymer ?
#
loop_
_entity_poly.entity_id
_entity_poly.type
_entity_poly.pdbx_seq_one_letter_code
_entity_poly.pdbx_strand_id
1 'polypeptide(L)'
;TYLVKLSGRELSIKDSRVLSVLLHCIGDFERISDHAVNIRDAAVEMHKKDLKFSEKAKQELRVFSNAIRDILDRAVMAFETGDVELAKDVEPLEQVVDALNKEEKQRHINRLRTGTCTIELGFILSDISTNFERAADHCSNIAVCLLQVDEGGFDTHEYLDILKEENSEEFQHEYMEL
;
A
#
# COMPACT_ATOMS: atom_id res chain seq x y z
N THR A 1 -9.12 19.57 15.87
CA THR A 1 -9.28 19.60 14.40
C THR A 1 -10.72 19.86 13.99
N TYR A 2 -10.96 20.24 12.73
CA TYR A 2 -12.29 20.56 12.21
C TYR A 2 -13.25 19.37 12.25
N LEU A 3 -12.81 18.20 11.83
CA LEU A 3 -13.61 16.96 11.84
C LEU A 3 -14.08 16.57 13.24
N VAL A 4 -13.22 16.70 14.27
CA VAL A 4 -13.60 16.44 15.67
C VAL A 4 -14.67 17.43 16.16
N LYS A 5 -14.66 18.68 15.68
CA LYS A 5 -15.73 19.65 16.00
C LYS A 5 -17.05 19.32 15.28
N LEU A 6 -16.96 18.71 14.10
CA LEU A 6 -18.16 18.24 13.38
C LEU A 6 -18.81 17.04 14.07
N SER A 7 -18.02 16.10 14.63
CA SER A 7 -18.56 14.92 15.30
C SER A 7 -19.39 15.23 16.55
N GLY A 8 -19.23 16.44 17.13
CA GLY A 8 -20.04 16.92 18.25
C GLY A 8 -21.36 17.59 17.85
N ARG A 9 -21.73 17.60 16.56
CA ARG A 9 -22.99 18.18 16.07
C ARG A 9 -24.02 17.08 15.77
N GLU A 10 -25.29 17.43 15.71
CA GLU A 10 -26.33 16.56 15.17
C GLU A 10 -26.11 16.41 13.66
N LEU A 11 -25.71 15.21 13.25
CA LEU A 11 -25.44 14.85 11.86
C LEU A 11 -26.52 13.86 11.36
N SER A 12 -26.80 13.90 10.06
CA SER A 12 -27.57 12.82 9.45
C SER A 12 -26.78 11.51 9.51
N ILE A 13 -27.44 10.37 9.38
CA ILE A 13 -26.80 9.05 9.33
C ILE A 13 -25.75 9.03 8.21
N LYS A 14 -26.07 9.60 7.04
CA LYS A 14 -25.17 9.69 5.90
C LYS A 14 -23.92 10.53 6.23
N ASP A 15 -24.10 11.71 6.81
CA ASP A 15 -22.98 12.59 7.17
C ASP A 15 -22.11 11.98 8.26
N SER A 16 -22.71 11.26 9.23
CA SER A 16 -21.98 10.53 10.26
C SER A 16 -21.08 9.43 9.66
N ARG A 17 -21.57 8.69 8.66
CA ARG A 17 -20.77 7.69 7.94
C ARG A 17 -19.60 8.32 7.21
N VAL A 18 -19.83 9.38 6.43
CA VAL A 18 -18.79 10.12 5.73
C VAL A 18 -17.74 10.64 6.71
N LEU A 19 -18.19 11.23 7.83
CA LEU A 19 -17.27 11.72 8.86
C LEU A 19 -16.45 10.60 9.48
N SER A 20 -17.03 9.42 9.69
CA SER A 20 -16.33 8.26 10.20
C SER A 20 -15.21 7.82 9.25
N VAL A 21 -15.50 7.65 7.94
CA VAL A 21 -14.49 7.36 6.92
C VAL A 21 -13.36 8.39 6.95
N LEU A 22 -13.68 9.66 6.92
CA LEU A 22 -12.67 10.73 6.94
C LEU A 22 -11.78 10.68 8.19
N LEU A 23 -12.34 10.41 9.37
CA LEU A 23 -11.58 10.33 10.62
C LEU A 23 -10.64 9.12 10.65
N HIS A 24 -11.05 7.99 10.08
CA HIS A 24 -10.22 6.79 10.01
C HIS A 24 -9.12 6.92 8.94
N CYS A 25 -9.46 7.36 7.74
CA CYS A 25 -8.52 7.38 6.61
C CYS A 25 -7.46 8.50 6.68
N ILE A 26 -7.69 9.59 7.44
CA ILE A 26 -6.73 10.71 7.49
C ILE A 26 -5.35 10.30 8.00
N GLY A 27 -5.31 9.36 8.94
CA GLY A 27 -4.05 8.81 9.46
C GLY A 27 -3.32 7.97 8.43
N ASP A 28 -4.04 7.18 7.63
CA ASP A 28 -3.45 6.36 6.58
C ASP A 28 -2.88 7.22 5.45
N PHE A 29 -3.56 8.27 5.02
CA PHE A 29 -3.02 9.23 4.05
C PHE A 29 -1.76 9.95 4.55
N GLU A 30 -1.71 10.32 5.84
CA GLU A 30 -0.52 10.89 6.46
C GLU A 30 0.65 9.89 6.41
N ARG A 31 0.40 8.62 6.76
CA ARG A 31 1.41 7.55 6.73
C ARG A 31 1.92 7.26 5.33
N ILE A 32 1.04 7.21 4.33
CA ILE A 32 1.44 7.07 2.91
C ILE A 32 2.40 8.21 2.52
N SER A 33 2.09 9.45 2.93
CA SER A 33 2.95 10.61 2.67
C SER A 33 4.31 10.48 3.36
N ASP A 34 4.36 10.00 4.61
CA ASP A 34 5.60 9.76 5.35
C ASP A 34 6.47 8.71 4.65
N HIS A 35 5.86 7.61 4.15
CA HIS A 35 6.58 6.59 3.39
C HIS A 35 7.14 7.13 2.07
N ALA A 36 6.41 8.01 1.37
CA ALA A 36 6.93 8.67 0.18
C ALA A 36 8.15 9.57 0.48
N VAL A 37 8.15 10.26 1.63
CA VAL A 37 9.30 11.03 2.11
C VAL A 37 10.51 10.13 2.39
N ASN A 38 10.31 8.98 3.03
CA ASN A 38 11.38 8.03 3.32
C ASN A 38 12.01 7.47 2.02
N ILE A 39 11.19 7.14 1.02
CA ILE A 39 11.67 6.68 -0.29
C ILE A 39 12.49 7.77 -0.99
N ARG A 40 12.04 9.02 -0.93
CA ARG A 40 12.81 10.17 -1.44
C ARG A 40 14.17 10.29 -0.74
N ASP A 41 14.20 10.13 0.58
CA ASP A 41 15.43 10.27 1.37
C ASP A 41 16.43 9.15 1.04
N ALA A 42 15.96 7.92 0.81
CA ALA A 42 16.77 6.81 0.30
C ALA A 42 17.37 7.14 -1.08
N ALA A 43 16.60 7.74 -1.99
CA ALA A 43 17.07 8.15 -3.30
C ALA A 43 18.11 9.29 -3.20
N VAL A 44 17.93 10.25 -2.29
CA VAL A 44 18.88 11.32 -2.00
C VAL A 44 20.20 10.77 -1.44
N GLU A 45 20.12 9.78 -0.55
CA GLU A 45 21.29 9.09 0.00
C GLU A 45 22.08 8.38 -1.11
N MET A 46 21.39 7.63 -1.98
CA MET A 46 22.04 7.01 -3.15
C MET A 46 22.76 8.01 -4.02
N HIS A 47 22.12 9.14 -4.30
CA HIS A 47 22.70 10.19 -5.14
C HIS A 47 23.95 10.80 -4.48
N LYS A 48 23.91 11.12 -3.19
CA LYS A 48 25.04 11.69 -2.44
C LYS A 48 26.24 10.75 -2.39
N LYS A 49 26.01 9.45 -2.36
CA LYS A 49 27.05 8.42 -2.26
C LYS A 49 27.47 7.85 -3.63
N ASP A 50 26.93 8.37 -4.74
CA ASP A 50 27.08 7.85 -6.11
C ASP A 50 26.81 6.33 -6.22
N LEU A 51 25.85 5.82 -5.44
CA LEU A 51 25.46 4.44 -5.46
C LEU A 51 24.48 4.18 -6.60
N LYS A 52 24.63 3.03 -7.27
CA LYS A 52 23.78 2.65 -8.41
C LYS A 52 23.38 1.19 -8.31
N PHE A 53 22.08 0.94 -8.43
CA PHE A 53 21.59 -0.41 -8.61
C PHE A 53 22.00 -0.98 -9.96
N SER A 54 22.17 -2.30 -10.03
CA SER A 54 22.33 -3.01 -11.31
C SER A 54 21.10 -2.83 -12.19
N GLU A 55 21.24 -2.98 -13.51
CA GLU A 55 20.09 -2.86 -14.43
C GLU A 55 18.96 -3.85 -14.10
N LYS A 56 19.33 -5.06 -13.64
CA LYS A 56 18.35 -6.06 -13.19
C LYS A 56 17.58 -5.57 -11.95
N ALA A 57 18.28 -5.05 -10.93
CA ALA A 57 17.63 -4.51 -9.74
C ALA A 57 16.74 -3.29 -10.05
N LYS A 58 17.14 -2.44 -11.01
CA LYS A 58 16.30 -1.33 -11.48
C LYS A 58 15.03 -1.80 -12.17
N GLN A 59 15.09 -2.89 -12.95
CA GLN A 59 13.91 -3.48 -13.57
C GLN A 59 12.96 -4.05 -12.52
N GLU A 60 13.48 -4.78 -11.53
CA GLU A 60 12.71 -5.33 -10.41
C GLU A 60 12.02 -4.20 -9.61
N LEU A 61 12.76 -3.15 -9.25
CA LEU A 61 12.18 -1.98 -8.58
C LEU A 61 11.14 -1.22 -9.42
N ARG A 62 11.29 -1.23 -10.75
CA ARG A 62 10.30 -0.60 -11.64
C ARG A 62 8.97 -1.35 -11.61
N VAL A 63 9.01 -2.68 -11.66
CA VAL A 63 7.79 -3.52 -11.53
C VAL A 63 7.14 -3.26 -10.18
N PHE A 64 7.92 -3.30 -9.10
CA PHE A 64 7.42 -3.04 -7.76
C PHE A 64 6.82 -1.62 -7.63
N SER A 65 7.51 -0.60 -8.14
CA SER A 65 7.02 0.79 -8.14
C SER A 65 5.74 0.97 -8.96
N ASN A 66 5.54 0.21 -10.03
CA ASN A 66 4.30 0.25 -10.79
C ASN A 66 3.14 -0.36 -9.98
N ALA A 67 3.34 -1.49 -9.34
CA ALA A 67 2.32 -2.09 -8.46
C ALA A 67 1.91 -1.13 -7.33
N ILE A 68 2.88 -0.43 -6.71
CA ILE A 68 2.59 0.60 -5.70
C ILE A 68 1.78 1.76 -6.28
N ARG A 69 2.07 2.18 -7.50
CA ARG A 69 1.30 3.25 -8.15
C ARG A 69 -0.14 2.81 -8.41
N ASP A 70 -0.32 1.60 -8.91
CA ASP A 70 -1.64 1.06 -9.23
C ASP A 70 -2.51 0.94 -7.97
N ILE A 71 -1.98 0.43 -6.86
CA ILE A 71 -2.73 0.35 -5.60
C ILE A 71 -3.06 1.74 -5.03
N LEU A 72 -2.13 2.70 -5.11
CA LEU A 72 -2.35 4.08 -4.68
C LEU A 72 -3.46 4.74 -5.51
N ASP A 73 -3.39 4.62 -6.84
CA ASP A 73 -4.37 5.22 -7.73
C ASP A 73 -5.77 4.65 -7.48
N ARG A 74 -5.89 3.33 -7.27
CA ARG A 74 -7.18 2.69 -6.94
C ARG A 74 -7.71 3.10 -5.57
N ALA A 75 -6.89 3.08 -4.53
CA ALA A 75 -7.30 3.47 -3.19
C ALA A 75 -7.75 4.94 -3.11
N VAL A 76 -7.01 5.85 -3.76
CA VAL A 76 -7.37 7.27 -3.83
C VAL A 76 -8.66 7.46 -4.62
N MET A 77 -8.80 6.81 -5.78
CA MET A 77 -10.01 6.91 -6.60
C MET A 77 -11.24 6.35 -5.88
N ALA A 78 -11.11 5.18 -5.23
CA ALA A 78 -12.18 4.61 -4.42
C ALA A 78 -12.62 5.57 -3.29
N PHE A 79 -11.64 6.19 -2.61
CA PHE A 79 -11.91 7.16 -1.56
C PHE A 79 -12.60 8.43 -2.07
N GLU A 80 -12.13 9.00 -3.19
CA GLU A 80 -12.68 10.24 -3.76
C GLU A 80 -14.11 10.06 -4.30
N THR A 81 -14.38 8.89 -4.89
CA THR A 81 -15.68 8.60 -5.52
C THR A 81 -16.66 7.90 -4.58
N GLY A 82 -16.16 7.29 -3.49
CA GLY A 82 -16.94 6.40 -2.63
C GLY A 82 -17.30 5.09 -3.35
N ASP A 83 -16.49 4.65 -4.32
CA ASP A 83 -16.73 3.46 -5.12
C ASP A 83 -16.29 2.20 -4.36
N VAL A 84 -17.27 1.45 -3.90
CA VAL A 84 -17.07 0.22 -3.11
C VAL A 84 -16.52 -0.92 -3.97
N GLU A 85 -16.92 -1.01 -5.24
CA GLU A 85 -16.40 -2.06 -6.13
C GLU A 85 -14.91 -1.82 -6.42
N LEU A 86 -14.51 -0.58 -6.65
CA LEU A 86 -13.10 -0.23 -6.81
C LEU A 86 -12.29 -0.47 -5.53
N ALA A 87 -12.91 -0.30 -4.36
CA ALA A 87 -12.25 -0.58 -3.08
C ALA A 87 -11.94 -2.08 -2.89
N LYS A 88 -12.78 -2.98 -3.41
CA LYS A 88 -12.54 -4.43 -3.36
C LYS A 88 -11.29 -4.85 -4.13
N ASP A 89 -10.93 -4.13 -5.20
CA ASP A 89 -9.75 -4.43 -6.01
C ASP A 89 -8.43 -4.06 -5.32
N VAL A 90 -8.46 -3.32 -4.20
CA VAL A 90 -7.24 -2.85 -3.51
C VAL A 90 -6.54 -3.99 -2.77
N GLU A 91 -7.27 -4.86 -2.10
CA GLU A 91 -6.70 -5.96 -1.32
C GLU A 91 -5.94 -6.99 -2.19
N PRO A 92 -6.45 -7.44 -3.35
CA PRO A 92 -5.67 -8.26 -4.27
C PRO A 92 -4.34 -7.63 -4.69
N LEU A 93 -4.31 -6.32 -4.93
CA LEU A 93 -3.08 -5.60 -5.27
C LEU A 93 -2.10 -5.49 -4.09
N GLU A 94 -2.59 -5.33 -2.86
CA GLU A 94 -1.74 -5.36 -1.66
C GLU A 94 -1.00 -6.69 -1.57
N GLN A 95 -1.67 -7.80 -1.82
CA GLN A 95 -1.05 -9.13 -1.79
C GLN A 95 -0.03 -9.33 -2.92
N VAL A 96 -0.24 -8.73 -4.10
CA VAL A 96 0.78 -8.68 -5.15
C VAL A 96 2.01 -7.91 -4.67
N VAL A 97 1.83 -6.75 -4.03
CA VAL A 97 2.90 -5.95 -3.44
C VAL A 97 3.70 -6.76 -2.41
N ASP A 98 3.01 -7.49 -1.55
CA ASP A 98 3.59 -8.36 -0.53
C ASP A 98 4.43 -9.49 -1.16
N ALA A 99 3.92 -10.12 -2.22
CA ALA A 99 4.65 -11.14 -2.95
C ALA A 99 5.90 -10.58 -3.64
N LEU A 100 5.81 -9.41 -4.28
CA LEU A 100 6.94 -8.71 -4.88
C LEU A 100 8.00 -8.34 -3.84
N ASN A 101 7.61 -7.88 -2.66
CA ASN A 101 8.51 -7.59 -1.55
C ASN A 101 9.29 -8.84 -1.09
N LYS A 102 8.60 -9.97 -0.93
CA LYS A 102 9.23 -11.24 -0.55
C LYS A 102 10.23 -11.71 -1.61
N GLU A 103 9.84 -11.64 -2.88
CA GLU A 103 10.69 -12.05 -4.00
C GLU A 103 11.90 -11.13 -4.15
N GLU A 104 11.73 -9.83 -4.03
CA GLU A 104 12.81 -8.85 -4.09
C GLU A 104 13.85 -9.09 -2.97
N LYS A 105 13.41 -9.29 -1.74
CA LYS A 105 14.26 -9.64 -0.61
C LYS A 105 15.06 -10.92 -0.87
N GLN A 106 14.43 -11.95 -1.42
CA GLN A 106 15.12 -13.21 -1.75
C GLN A 106 16.15 -13.04 -2.87
N ARG A 107 15.82 -12.29 -3.91
CA ARG A 107 16.75 -11.98 -5.01
C ARG A 107 17.93 -11.13 -4.50
N HIS A 108 17.69 -10.18 -3.59
CA HIS A 108 18.74 -9.40 -2.99
C HIS A 108 19.70 -10.25 -2.15
N ILE A 109 19.21 -11.16 -1.30
CA ILE A 109 20.04 -12.11 -0.55
C ILE A 109 20.95 -12.90 -1.50
N ASN A 110 20.41 -13.37 -2.62
CA ASN A 110 21.20 -14.08 -3.61
C ASN A 110 22.29 -13.20 -4.25
N ARG A 111 22.00 -11.93 -4.54
CA ARG A 111 22.99 -10.95 -5.02
C ARG A 111 24.11 -10.70 -4.02
N LEU A 112 23.79 -10.61 -2.74
CA LEU A 112 24.81 -10.50 -1.67
C LEU A 112 25.69 -11.74 -1.59
N ARG A 113 25.10 -12.92 -1.63
CA ARG A 113 25.85 -14.20 -1.58
C ARG A 113 26.80 -14.40 -2.77
N THR A 114 26.46 -13.88 -3.93
CA THR A 114 27.28 -13.94 -5.15
C THR A 114 28.25 -12.77 -5.30
N GLY A 115 28.28 -11.83 -4.35
CA GLY A 115 29.15 -10.65 -4.41
C GLY A 115 28.79 -9.64 -5.51
N THR A 116 27.57 -9.73 -6.06
CA THR A 116 27.07 -8.84 -7.12
C THR A 116 26.31 -7.61 -6.58
N CYS A 117 26.21 -7.48 -5.26
CA CYS A 117 25.63 -6.35 -4.57
C CYS A 117 26.43 -6.04 -3.30
N THR A 118 26.45 -4.79 -2.88
CA THR A 118 27.05 -4.36 -1.61
C THR A 118 26.02 -4.38 -0.48
N ILE A 119 26.50 -4.52 0.76
CA ILE A 119 25.64 -4.47 1.96
C ILE A 119 24.93 -3.11 2.03
N GLU A 120 25.62 -2.03 1.68
CA GLU A 120 25.06 -0.67 1.71
C GLU A 120 23.87 -0.51 0.75
N LEU A 121 24.01 -0.99 -0.49
CA LEU A 121 22.89 -1.03 -1.44
C LEU A 121 21.75 -1.92 -0.93
N GLY A 122 22.07 -2.95 -0.15
CA GLY A 122 21.08 -3.82 0.47
C GLY A 122 20.22 -3.12 1.50
N PHE A 123 20.81 -2.29 2.34
CA PHE A 123 20.05 -1.49 3.30
C PHE A 123 19.12 -0.52 2.60
N ILE A 124 19.61 0.22 1.60
CA ILE A 124 18.78 1.17 0.84
C ILE A 124 17.62 0.45 0.14
N LEU A 125 17.89 -0.70 -0.47
CA LEU A 125 16.85 -1.49 -1.13
C LEU A 125 15.80 -1.98 -0.13
N SER A 126 16.24 -2.49 1.03
CA SER A 126 15.34 -2.93 2.10
C SER A 126 14.47 -1.78 2.63
N ASP A 127 15.03 -0.58 2.77
CA ASP A 127 14.28 0.60 3.19
C ASP A 127 13.21 0.98 2.15
N ILE A 128 13.56 1.01 0.87
CA ILE A 128 12.61 1.29 -0.21
C ILE A 128 11.49 0.25 -0.21
N SER A 129 11.84 -1.04 -0.20
CA SER A 129 10.86 -2.14 -0.25
C SER A 129 9.92 -2.14 0.95
N THR A 130 10.44 -1.85 2.15
CA THR A 130 9.63 -1.76 3.36
C THR A 130 8.67 -0.56 3.32
N ASN A 131 9.11 0.58 2.77
CA ASN A 131 8.24 1.74 2.63
C ASN A 131 7.17 1.52 1.54
N PHE A 132 7.46 0.77 0.49
CA PHE A 132 6.48 0.35 -0.51
C PHE A 132 5.40 -0.54 0.11
N GLU A 133 5.79 -1.61 0.80
CA GLU A 133 4.88 -2.52 1.51
C GLU A 133 3.95 -1.75 2.46
N ARG A 134 4.51 -0.91 3.32
CA ARG A 134 3.72 -0.14 4.29
C ARG A 134 2.77 0.87 3.64
N ALA A 135 3.17 1.46 2.50
CA ALA A 135 2.26 2.32 1.75
C ALA A 135 1.07 1.53 1.18
N ALA A 136 1.29 0.29 0.71
CA ALA A 136 0.22 -0.60 0.26
C ALA A 136 -0.70 -1.03 1.42
N ASP A 137 -0.15 -1.38 2.59
CA ASP A 137 -0.92 -1.67 3.81
C ASP A 137 -1.90 -0.53 4.14
N HIS A 138 -1.43 0.73 4.07
CA HIS A 138 -2.28 1.89 4.32
C HIS A 138 -3.35 2.09 3.23
N CYS A 139 -3.08 1.73 1.98
CA CYS A 139 -4.08 1.72 0.92
C CYS A 139 -5.18 0.68 1.20
N SER A 140 -4.80 -0.53 1.62
CA SER A 140 -5.74 -1.58 2.04
C SER A 140 -6.61 -1.09 3.22
N ASN A 141 -6.03 -0.47 4.24
CA ASN A 141 -6.79 0.10 5.36
C ASN A 141 -7.84 1.13 4.90
N ILE A 142 -7.50 2.00 3.95
CA ILE A 142 -8.43 2.98 3.38
C ILE A 142 -9.58 2.27 2.68
N ALA A 143 -9.30 1.27 1.86
CA ALA A 143 -10.29 0.48 1.14
C ALA A 143 -11.23 -0.27 2.10
N VAL A 144 -10.68 -0.96 3.10
CA VAL A 144 -11.45 -1.65 4.13
C VAL A 144 -12.36 -0.70 4.89
N CYS A 145 -11.88 0.50 5.24
CA CYS A 145 -12.70 1.51 5.90
C CYS A 145 -13.92 1.92 5.06
N LEU A 146 -13.75 2.07 3.74
CA LEU A 146 -14.85 2.38 2.82
C LEU A 146 -15.89 1.25 2.79
N LEU A 147 -15.44 0.00 2.68
CA LEU A 147 -16.30 -1.19 2.62
C LEU A 147 -17.11 -1.36 3.90
N GLN A 148 -16.48 -1.24 5.06
CA GLN A 148 -17.14 -1.37 6.35
C GLN A 148 -18.23 -0.32 6.61
N VAL A 149 -17.98 0.90 6.19
CA VAL A 149 -18.96 1.98 6.36
C VAL A 149 -20.17 1.77 5.47
N ASP A 150 -20.01 1.16 4.31
CA ASP A 150 -21.13 0.82 3.42
C ASP A 150 -22.00 -0.30 3.99
N GLU A 151 -21.40 -1.35 4.52
CA GLU A 151 -22.11 -2.51 5.11
C GLU A 151 -22.72 -2.23 6.49
N GLY A 152 -22.38 -1.13 7.13
CA GLY A 152 -22.93 -0.76 8.45
C GLY A 152 -22.32 -1.53 9.63
N GLY A 153 -21.22 -2.24 9.43
CA GLY A 153 -20.49 -3.01 10.43
C GLY A 153 -19.07 -2.50 10.66
N PHE A 154 -18.53 -2.71 11.86
CA PHE A 154 -17.20 -2.25 12.26
C PHE A 154 -16.33 -3.43 12.75
N ASP A 155 -16.02 -4.40 11.89
CA ASP A 155 -15.02 -5.42 12.23
C ASP A 155 -14.05 -5.65 11.06
N THR A 156 -12.89 -4.97 11.15
CA THR A 156 -11.86 -4.93 10.11
C THR A 156 -11.19 -6.29 9.88
N HIS A 157 -11.06 -7.10 10.90
CA HIS A 157 -10.33 -8.38 10.81
C HIS A 157 -11.19 -9.47 10.17
N GLU A 158 -12.48 -9.52 10.51
CA GLU A 158 -13.40 -10.51 9.96
C GLU A 158 -13.60 -10.31 8.44
N TYR A 159 -13.65 -9.06 7.98
CA TYR A 159 -13.80 -8.74 6.57
C TYR A 159 -12.57 -9.11 5.72
N LEU A 160 -11.37 -8.83 6.21
CA LEU A 160 -10.13 -9.19 5.52
C LEU A 160 -9.95 -10.71 5.42
N ASP A 161 -10.36 -11.45 6.43
CA ASP A 161 -10.29 -12.91 6.43
C ASP A 161 -11.30 -13.50 5.42
N ILE A 162 -12.49 -12.95 5.31
CA ILE A 162 -13.51 -13.35 4.32
C ILE A 162 -13.03 -13.08 2.89
N LEU A 163 -12.47 -11.90 2.62
CA LEU A 163 -11.92 -11.56 1.30
C LEU A 163 -10.77 -12.49 0.88
N LYS A 164 -9.91 -12.88 1.82
CA LYS A 164 -8.81 -13.82 1.56
C LYS A 164 -9.32 -15.24 1.25
N GLU A 165 -10.43 -15.63 1.82
CA GLU A 165 -11.05 -16.94 1.57
C GLU A 165 -11.88 -16.99 0.26
N GLU A 166 -12.66 -15.95 -0.03
CA GLU A 166 -13.57 -15.91 -1.19
C GLU A 166 -12.86 -15.60 -2.52
N ASN A 167 -11.81 -14.80 -2.51
CA ASN A 167 -11.10 -14.34 -3.74
C ASN A 167 -9.90 -15.19 -4.15
N SER A 168 -9.74 -16.39 -3.63
CA SER A 168 -8.55 -17.23 -3.91
C SER A 168 -8.37 -17.60 -5.40
N GLU A 169 -9.44 -17.72 -6.19
CA GLU A 169 -9.38 -18.07 -7.62
C GLU A 169 -9.26 -16.83 -8.53
N GLU A 170 -10.01 -15.78 -8.27
CA GLU A 170 -9.97 -14.52 -9.00
C GLU A 170 -8.64 -13.78 -8.77
N PHE A 171 -8.15 -13.82 -7.54
CA PHE A 171 -6.86 -13.35 -7.10
C PHE A 171 -5.69 -13.98 -7.85
N GLN A 172 -5.71 -15.31 -8.06
CA GLN A 172 -4.65 -15.99 -8.81
C GLN A 172 -4.62 -15.59 -10.29
N HIS A 173 -5.76 -15.22 -10.86
CA HIS A 173 -5.84 -14.76 -12.25
C HIS A 173 -5.20 -13.38 -12.42
N GLU A 174 -5.50 -12.41 -11.53
CA GLU A 174 -4.89 -11.06 -11.57
C GLU A 174 -3.38 -11.10 -11.28
N TYR A 175 -2.95 -11.96 -10.35
CA TYR A 175 -1.53 -12.19 -10.05
C TYR A 175 -0.72 -12.71 -11.25
N MET A 176 -1.34 -13.48 -12.13
CA MET A 176 -0.66 -14.07 -13.31
C MET A 176 -0.60 -13.14 -14.52
N GLU A 177 -1.39 -12.06 -14.55
CA GLU A 177 -1.40 -11.07 -15.64
C GLU A 177 -0.46 -9.87 -15.41
N LEU A 178 0.16 -9.75 -14.23
CA LEU A 178 1.17 -8.73 -13.85
C LEU A 178 2.59 -9.30 -13.90
#